data_99066e9a426fec110e6220e4e950d777
#
_entry.id   99066e9a426fec110e6220e4e950d777
#
_cell.length_a   1.000
_cell.length_b   1.000
_cell.length_c   1.000
_cell.angle_alpha   90.00
_cell.angle_beta   90.00
_cell.angle_gamma   90.00
#
_symmetry.space_group_name_H-M   'P 1'
#
loop_
_entity.id
_entity.type
_entity.pdbx_description
1 polymer ?
#
loop_
_entity_poly.entity_id
_entity_poly.type
_entity_poly.pdbx_seq_one_letter_code
_entity_poly.pdbx_strand_id
1 'polypeptide(L)'
;MKLTKKKTAKPKPPRRPRRWLKLPSPRARKIAAVVAGVGLIAGTGIYFARAGLPARVQTAVDAADAQVLAASAALGLSVQQVLVDGRVETPAADVLHVLDVSRNAPILAFHPADAKAELEKLPWIKSASVERRLPNVVYVRLTERVPLALWQRRGELSLIDRDGVAIPGADLARFNALPVVVGDGAPQRAAALFALLATEPDLARRVSAAVRVGDRRWNLRLELGGERTVEALLPEENPGAAWTRLADLDREQHLFDRDITAVDLRFPDRLVVRVHAAPPAPAHPDKHGKKST
;
A
#
# COMPACT_ATOMS: atom_id res chain seq x y z
N MET A 1 -23.86 -88.16 -19.45
CA MET A 1 -24.01 -86.80 -20.00
C MET A 1 -22.97 -85.92 -19.29
N LYS A 2 -21.83 -85.70 -20.01
CA LYS A 2 -20.69 -84.96 -19.42
C LYS A 2 -20.74 -83.48 -19.85
N LEU A 3 -20.93 -82.61 -18.88
CA LEU A 3 -20.91 -81.16 -19.09
C LEU A 3 -19.46 -80.64 -19.04
N THR A 4 -18.93 -80.16 -20.16
CA THR A 4 -17.61 -79.56 -20.31
C THR A 4 -17.71 -78.11 -19.94
N LYS A 5 -17.00 -77.67 -18.87
CA LYS A 5 -16.84 -76.26 -18.45
C LYS A 5 -15.90 -75.56 -19.43
N LYS A 6 -16.43 -74.54 -20.13
CA LYS A 6 -15.68 -73.64 -21.01
C LYS A 6 -14.94 -72.60 -20.12
N LYS A 7 -13.59 -72.64 -20.14
CA LYS A 7 -12.74 -71.64 -19.48
C LYS A 7 -12.78 -70.32 -20.26
N THR A 8 -13.30 -69.30 -19.70
CA THR A 8 -13.22 -67.95 -20.25
C THR A 8 -11.82 -67.34 -19.96
N ALA A 9 -11.11 -66.94 -21.01
CA ALA A 9 -9.82 -66.32 -20.94
C ALA A 9 -9.97 -64.81 -20.44
N LYS A 10 -9.20 -64.42 -19.44
CA LYS A 10 -9.12 -63.02 -18.98
C LYS A 10 -8.48 -62.14 -20.07
N PRO A 11 -9.02 -60.94 -20.34
CA PRO A 11 -8.43 -60.03 -21.30
C PRO A 11 -7.10 -59.47 -20.77
N LYS A 12 -6.07 -59.44 -21.64
CA LYS A 12 -4.75 -58.85 -21.36
C LYS A 12 -4.89 -57.34 -21.19
N PRO A 13 -4.23 -56.70 -20.17
CA PRO A 13 -4.24 -55.26 -20.00
C PRO A 13 -3.55 -54.54 -21.17
N PRO A 14 -4.03 -53.33 -21.56
CA PRO A 14 -3.46 -52.58 -22.65
C PRO A 14 -2.01 -52.16 -22.34
N ARG A 15 -1.11 -52.43 -23.30
CA ARG A 15 0.30 -52.01 -23.22
C ARG A 15 0.34 -50.47 -23.25
N ARG A 16 0.78 -49.83 -22.14
CA ARG A 16 1.07 -48.37 -22.08
C ARG A 16 2.13 -48.03 -23.14
N PRO A 17 1.91 -46.99 -23.97
CA PRO A 17 2.93 -46.57 -24.92
C PRO A 17 4.17 -46.10 -24.16
N ARG A 18 5.33 -46.67 -24.49
CA ARG A 18 6.64 -46.19 -24.02
C ARG A 18 6.81 -44.78 -24.52
N ARG A 19 6.70 -43.78 -23.60
CA ARG A 19 7.10 -42.40 -23.87
C ARG A 19 8.61 -42.42 -24.17
N TRP A 20 8.95 -42.29 -25.44
CA TRP A 20 10.32 -41.98 -25.85
C TRP A 20 10.65 -40.57 -25.31
N LEU A 21 11.50 -40.50 -24.30
CA LEU A 21 12.09 -39.23 -23.87
C LEU A 21 12.91 -38.69 -25.06
N LYS A 22 12.37 -37.67 -25.71
CA LYS A 22 13.11 -36.92 -26.72
C LYS A 22 14.34 -36.33 -26.05
N LEU A 23 15.52 -36.73 -26.47
CA LEU A 23 16.77 -36.16 -26.00
C LEU A 23 16.75 -34.65 -26.27
N PRO A 24 17.06 -33.80 -25.26
CA PRO A 24 17.07 -32.35 -25.41
C PRO A 24 18.08 -31.95 -26.50
N SER A 25 17.76 -30.84 -27.20
CA SER A 25 18.63 -30.31 -28.25
C SER A 25 20.04 -30.00 -27.70
N PRO A 26 21.07 -29.97 -28.55
CA PRO A 26 22.46 -29.73 -28.10
C PRO A 26 22.61 -28.39 -27.35
N ARG A 27 21.77 -27.41 -27.67
CA ARG A 27 21.69 -26.14 -26.92
C ARG A 27 21.07 -26.33 -25.54
N ALA A 28 19.99 -27.08 -25.42
CA ALA A 28 19.37 -27.41 -24.15
C ALA A 28 20.26 -28.24 -23.22
N ARG A 29 21.11 -29.12 -23.78
CA ARG A 29 22.11 -29.87 -23.01
C ARG A 29 23.21 -28.96 -22.45
N LYS A 30 23.69 -27.98 -23.25
CA LYS A 30 24.69 -26.99 -22.79
C LYS A 30 24.10 -26.11 -21.66
N ILE A 31 22.87 -25.65 -21.81
CA ILE A 31 22.18 -24.87 -20.77
C ILE A 31 21.97 -25.71 -19.50
N ALA A 32 21.54 -26.95 -19.63
CA ALA A 32 21.35 -27.86 -18.49
C ALA A 32 22.66 -28.16 -17.75
N ALA A 33 23.78 -28.32 -18.50
CA ALA A 33 25.10 -28.53 -17.91
C ALA A 33 25.62 -27.32 -17.14
N VAL A 34 25.38 -26.07 -17.67
CA VAL A 34 25.73 -24.84 -16.99
C VAL A 34 24.88 -24.61 -15.73
N VAL A 35 23.57 -24.87 -15.82
CA VAL A 35 22.65 -24.75 -14.66
C VAL A 35 23.01 -25.80 -13.59
N ALA A 36 23.36 -27.03 -13.98
CA ALA A 36 23.82 -28.05 -13.03
C ALA A 36 25.17 -27.66 -12.39
N GLY A 37 26.11 -27.11 -13.18
CA GLY A 37 27.40 -26.61 -12.69
C GLY A 37 27.25 -25.44 -11.71
N VAL A 38 26.39 -24.48 -12.02
CA VAL A 38 26.06 -23.34 -11.14
C VAL A 38 25.40 -23.83 -9.85
N GLY A 39 24.47 -24.79 -9.93
CA GLY A 39 23.83 -25.35 -8.75
C GLY A 39 24.80 -26.10 -7.82
N LEU A 40 25.78 -26.79 -8.39
CA LEU A 40 26.81 -27.51 -7.62
C LEU A 40 27.78 -26.54 -6.93
N ILE A 41 28.21 -25.48 -7.64
CA ILE A 41 29.12 -24.45 -7.08
C ILE A 41 28.43 -23.61 -6.03
N ALA A 42 27.17 -23.18 -6.25
CA ALA A 42 26.40 -22.44 -5.25
C ALA A 42 26.12 -23.29 -3.99
N GLY A 43 25.82 -24.58 -4.15
CA GLY A 43 25.59 -25.49 -3.03
C GLY A 43 26.85 -25.76 -2.20
N THR A 44 27.99 -25.97 -2.86
CA THR A 44 29.29 -26.10 -2.19
C THR A 44 29.76 -24.80 -1.56
N GLY A 45 29.57 -23.64 -2.21
CA GLY A 45 29.91 -22.31 -1.66
C GLY A 45 29.17 -22.01 -0.35
N ILE A 46 27.85 -22.29 -0.29
CA ILE A 46 27.05 -22.09 0.92
C ILE A 46 27.47 -23.05 2.05
N TYR A 47 27.83 -24.29 1.73
CA TYR A 47 28.30 -25.27 2.73
C TYR A 47 29.63 -24.81 3.35
N PHE A 48 30.56 -24.32 2.55
CA PHE A 48 31.88 -23.88 2.99
C PHE A 48 31.89 -22.48 3.62
N ALA A 49 31.00 -21.55 3.24
CA ALA A 49 30.86 -20.25 3.88
C ALA A 49 30.43 -20.36 5.35
N ARG A 50 29.69 -21.42 5.70
CA ARG A 50 29.34 -21.75 7.09
C ARG A 50 30.47 -22.40 7.90
N ALA A 51 31.50 -22.94 7.22
CA ALA A 51 32.60 -23.66 7.83
C ALA A 51 33.84 -22.78 8.12
N GLY A 52 33.80 -21.46 7.83
CA GLY A 52 34.92 -20.53 8.15
C GLY A 52 36.18 -20.80 7.33
N LEU A 53 36.10 -20.71 6.01
CA LEU A 53 37.25 -20.92 5.12
C LEU A 53 38.34 -19.87 5.28
N PRO A 54 39.64 -20.25 5.14
CA PRO A 54 40.71 -19.29 5.07
C PRO A 54 40.54 -18.37 3.87
N ALA A 55 40.90 -17.07 4.03
CA ALA A 55 40.63 -16.01 3.04
C ALA A 55 41.09 -16.35 1.60
N ARG A 56 42.15 -17.11 1.44
CA ARG A 56 42.67 -17.54 0.13
C ARG A 56 41.74 -18.50 -0.62
N VAL A 57 40.97 -19.31 0.09
CA VAL A 57 39.97 -20.22 -0.52
C VAL A 57 38.73 -19.45 -0.90
N GLN A 58 38.36 -18.47 -0.09
CA GLN A 58 37.25 -17.59 -0.36
C GLN A 58 37.40 -16.78 -1.64
N THR A 59 38.61 -16.18 -1.85
CA THR A 59 38.91 -15.45 -3.10
C THR A 59 38.91 -16.36 -4.33
N ALA A 60 39.34 -17.62 -4.21
CA ALA A 60 39.31 -18.56 -5.31
C ALA A 60 37.86 -19.02 -5.67
N VAL A 61 36.97 -19.17 -4.69
CA VAL A 61 35.54 -19.46 -4.88
C VAL A 61 34.87 -18.28 -5.56
N ASP A 62 35.08 -17.05 -5.07
CA ASP A 62 34.49 -15.83 -5.65
C ASP A 62 34.94 -15.63 -7.11
N ALA A 63 36.21 -15.92 -7.44
CA ALA A 63 36.71 -15.85 -8.79
C ALA A 63 36.10 -16.93 -9.72
N ALA A 64 35.87 -18.15 -9.21
CA ALA A 64 35.21 -19.20 -9.95
C ALA A 64 33.72 -18.87 -10.21
N ASP A 65 33.02 -18.34 -9.23
CA ASP A 65 31.63 -17.88 -9.36
C ASP A 65 31.51 -16.78 -10.42
N ALA A 66 32.41 -15.79 -10.40
CA ALA A 66 32.46 -14.71 -11.39
C ALA A 66 32.67 -15.25 -12.81
N GLN A 67 33.54 -16.26 -13.01
CA GLN A 67 33.77 -16.89 -14.33
C GLN A 67 32.53 -17.65 -14.81
N VAL A 68 31.84 -18.39 -13.93
CA VAL A 68 30.61 -19.12 -14.27
C VAL A 68 29.50 -18.13 -14.65
N LEU A 69 29.36 -17.04 -13.93
CA LEU A 69 28.38 -15.98 -14.23
C LEU A 69 28.69 -15.33 -15.59
N ALA A 70 29.96 -15.00 -15.87
CA ALA A 70 30.38 -14.44 -17.16
C ALA A 70 30.12 -15.41 -18.33
N ALA A 71 30.42 -16.70 -18.15
CA ALA A 71 30.13 -17.74 -19.14
C ALA A 71 28.62 -17.88 -19.37
N SER A 72 27.78 -17.77 -18.33
CA SER A 72 26.34 -17.80 -18.46
C SER A 72 25.81 -16.65 -19.31
N ALA A 73 26.36 -15.45 -19.13
CA ALA A 73 26.00 -14.28 -19.93
C ALA A 73 26.37 -14.47 -21.42
N ALA A 74 27.56 -15.04 -21.71
CA ALA A 74 27.98 -15.36 -23.06
C ALA A 74 27.09 -16.41 -23.76
N LEU A 75 26.40 -17.26 -22.99
CA LEU A 75 25.43 -18.25 -23.47
C LEU A 75 24.00 -17.63 -23.64
N GLY A 76 23.84 -16.31 -23.45
CA GLY A 76 22.58 -15.60 -23.61
C GLY A 76 21.75 -15.45 -22.33
N LEU A 77 22.32 -15.83 -21.16
CA LEU A 77 21.70 -15.61 -19.85
C LEU A 77 22.13 -14.24 -19.28
N SER A 78 21.85 -13.18 -20.03
CA SER A 78 22.20 -11.80 -19.67
C SER A 78 20.96 -10.92 -19.71
N VAL A 79 20.89 -9.92 -18.81
CA VAL A 79 19.75 -9.01 -18.75
C VAL A 79 19.70 -8.14 -20.01
N GLN A 80 18.66 -8.32 -20.82
CA GLN A 80 18.38 -7.51 -22.00
C GLN A 80 17.24 -6.52 -21.75
N GLN A 81 16.27 -6.93 -20.91
CA GLN A 81 15.05 -6.16 -20.66
C GLN A 81 14.71 -6.17 -19.17
N VAL A 82 14.27 -5.03 -18.70
CA VAL A 82 13.61 -4.85 -17.39
C VAL A 82 12.19 -4.40 -17.68
N LEU A 83 11.21 -5.22 -17.32
CA LEU A 83 9.80 -4.92 -17.47
C LEU A 83 9.25 -4.55 -16.10
N VAL A 84 8.68 -3.34 -15.98
CA VAL A 84 8.07 -2.84 -14.75
C VAL A 84 6.60 -2.61 -14.98
N ASP A 85 5.77 -3.24 -14.16
CA ASP A 85 4.32 -3.15 -14.16
C ASP A 85 3.79 -2.56 -12.85
N GLY A 86 2.64 -1.85 -12.89
CA GLY A 86 1.98 -1.30 -11.70
C GLY A 86 2.56 0.02 -11.19
N ARG A 87 3.44 0.68 -11.95
CA ARG A 87 4.02 1.98 -11.62
C ARG A 87 3.10 3.14 -12.07
N VAL A 88 2.78 4.06 -11.17
CA VAL A 88 1.97 5.26 -11.43
C VAL A 88 2.72 6.50 -10.94
N GLU A 89 3.02 6.60 -9.65
CA GLU A 89 3.63 7.76 -8.99
C GLU A 89 5.17 7.65 -8.91
N THR A 90 5.70 6.45 -8.79
CA THR A 90 7.16 6.24 -8.63
C THR A 90 7.89 6.57 -9.94
N PRO A 91 8.92 7.44 -9.95
CA PRO A 91 9.73 7.69 -11.13
C PRO A 91 10.41 6.42 -11.64
N ALA A 92 10.42 6.22 -12.96
CA ALA A 92 11.10 5.06 -13.55
C ALA A 92 12.60 5.03 -13.24
N ALA A 93 13.23 6.20 -13.14
CA ALA A 93 14.63 6.33 -12.81
C ALA A 93 14.96 5.78 -11.42
N ASP A 94 14.10 6.04 -10.42
CA ASP A 94 14.30 5.55 -9.06
C ASP A 94 14.20 4.03 -8.98
N VAL A 95 13.24 3.44 -9.70
CA VAL A 95 13.09 1.99 -9.80
C VAL A 95 14.33 1.35 -10.43
N LEU A 96 14.81 1.91 -11.56
CA LEU A 96 16.00 1.38 -12.24
C LEU A 96 17.27 1.57 -11.42
N HIS A 97 17.40 2.69 -10.72
CA HIS A 97 18.52 2.96 -9.82
C HIS A 97 18.58 1.95 -8.66
N VAL A 98 17.43 1.67 -8.06
CA VAL A 98 17.32 0.70 -6.95
C VAL A 98 17.58 -0.74 -7.42
N LEU A 99 17.15 -1.09 -8.64
CA LEU A 99 17.42 -2.42 -9.19
C LEU A 99 18.88 -2.68 -9.46
N ASP A 100 19.66 -1.61 -9.70
CA ASP A 100 21.11 -1.66 -10.02
C ASP A 100 21.46 -2.72 -11.08
N VAL A 101 20.65 -2.80 -12.11
CA VAL A 101 20.81 -3.80 -13.19
C VAL A 101 21.39 -3.16 -14.42
N SER A 102 22.61 -3.52 -14.75
CA SER A 102 23.26 -3.12 -16.01
C SER A 102 22.83 -4.01 -17.17
N ARG A 103 22.68 -3.41 -18.34
CA ARG A 103 22.42 -4.15 -19.57
C ARG A 103 23.57 -5.12 -19.86
N ASN A 104 23.25 -6.33 -20.28
CA ASN A 104 24.17 -7.45 -20.50
C ASN A 104 24.81 -8.03 -19.22
N ALA A 105 24.45 -7.58 -18.03
CA ALA A 105 24.87 -8.26 -16.80
C ALA A 105 24.35 -9.69 -16.74
N PRO A 106 25.10 -10.64 -16.12
CA PRO A 106 24.62 -12.01 -15.97
C PRO A 106 23.30 -12.05 -15.19
N ILE A 107 22.23 -12.56 -15.76
CA ILE A 107 20.91 -12.60 -15.09
C ILE A 107 20.91 -13.47 -13.84
N LEU A 108 21.83 -14.43 -13.77
CA LEU A 108 21.98 -15.32 -12.61
C LEU A 108 22.63 -14.61 -11.41
N ALA A 109 23.40 -13.53 -11.64
CA ALA A 109 23.96 -12.70 -10.59
C ALA A 109 22.93 -11.76 -9.95
N PHE A 110 21.83 -11.49 -10.63
CA PHE A 110 20.76 -10.65 -10.10
C PHE A 110 19.99 -11.39 -9.00
N HIS A 111 19.81 -10.76 -7.82
CA HIS A 111 19.12 -11.32 -6.66
C HIS A 111 17.73 -10.72 -6.50
N PRO A 112 16.64 -11.39 -6.91
CA PRO A 112 15.29 -10.85 -6.86
C PRO A 112 14.82 -10.49 -5.44
N ALA A 113 15.27 -11.23 -4.42
CA ALA A 113 14.87 -11.00 -3.04
C ALA A 113 15.45 -9.67 -2.50
N ASP A 114 16.72 -9.40 -2.81
CA ASP A 114 17.39 -8.16 -2.40
C ASP A 114 16.79 -6.97 -3.14
N ALA A 115 16.59 -7.09 -4.46
CA ALA A 115 15.95 -6.08 -5.28
C ALA A 115 14.54 -5.75 -4.79
N LYS A 116 13.74 -6.76 -4.40
CA LYS A 116 12.44 -6.57 -3.78
C LYS A 116 12.56 -5.75 -2.49
N ALA A 117 13.46 -6.14 -1.59
CA ALA A 117 13.64 -5.47 -0.31
C ALA A 117 14.04 -4.00 -0.48
N GLU A 118 14.88 -3.69 -1.46
CA GLU A 118 15.27 -2.32 -1.78
C GLU A 118 14.12 -1.51 -2.42
N LEU A 119 13.36 -2.10 -3.35
CA LEU A 119 12.20 -1.47 -3.94
C LEU A 119 11.13 -1.11 -2.89
N GLU A 120 10.89 -1.98 -1.92
CA GLU A 120 9.93 -1.76 -0.85
C GLU A 120 10.33 -0.64 0.14
N LYS A 121 11.56 -0.11 0.06
CA LYS A 121 11.99 1.08 0.79
C LYS A 121 11.57 2.39 0.10
N LEU A 122 11.22 2.35 -1.18
CA LEU A 122 10.74 3.54 -1.89
C LEU A 122 9.41 4.01 -1.29
N PRO A 123 9.24 5.33 -1.05
CA PRO A 123 8.08 5.87 -0.33
C PRO A 123 6.73 5.46 -0.91
N TRP A 124 6.61 5.43 -2.23
CA TRP A 124 5.39 5.10 -2.92
C TRP A 124 5.12 3.61 -3.04
N ILE A 125 6.09 2.75 -2.79
CA ILE A 125 5.92 1.32 -2.97
C ILE A 125 5.35 0.68 -1.69
N LYS A 126 4.18 0.06 -1.82
CA LYS A 126 3.55 -0.74 -0.77
C LYS A 126 4.13 -2.16 -0.75
N SER A 127 4.29 -2.75 -1.93
CA SER A 127 4.88 -4.08 -2.10
C SER A 127 5.45 -4.25 -3.51
N ALA A 128 6.47 -5.08 -3.64
CA ALA A 128 7.08 -5.43 -4.91
C ALA A 128 7.16 -6.95 -5.10
N SER A 129 7.03 -7.41 -6.34
CA SER A 129 7.36 -8.78 -6.76
C SER A 129 8.40 -8.69 -7.86
N VAL A 130 9.52 -9.37 -7.67
CA VAL A 130 10.64 -9.35 -8.61
C VAL A 130 10.94 -10.78 -9.04
N GLU A 131 11.00 -11.00 -10.35
CA GLU A 131 11.20 -12.33 -10.95
C GLU A 131 12.26 -12.29 -12.03
N ARG A 132 13.09 -13.33 -12.09
CA ARG A 132 13.95 -13.60 -13.24
C ARG A 132 13.17 -14.43 -14.25
N ARG A 133 12.90 -13.88 -15.42
CA ARG A 133 12.30 -14.61 -16.54
C ARG A 133 13.37 -14.96 -17.56
N LEU A 134 13.89 -16.15 -17.43
CA LEU A 134 14.93 -16.64 -18.32
C LEU A 134 14.46 -16.69 -19.79
N PRO A 135 15.34 -16.40 -20.76
CA PRO A 135 16.80 -16.27 -20.55
C PRO A 135 17.30 -14.88 -20.16
N ASN A 136 16.53 -13.78 -20.33
CA ASN A 136 17.11 -12.45 -20.41
C ASN A 136 16.22 -11.31 -19.87
N VAL A 137 15.14 -11.61 -19.15
CA VAL A 137 14.19 -10.59 -18.65
C VAL A 137 14.15 -10.57 -17.13
N VAL A 138 14.25 -9.38 -16.55
CA VAL A 138 13.88 -9.10 -15.16
C VAL A 138 12.47 -8.50 -15.18
N TYR A 139 11.53 -9.16 -14.51
CA TYR A 139 10.16 -8.69 -14.41
C TYR A 139 9.88 -8.19 -12.99
N VAL A 140 9.40 -6.96 -12.90
CA VAL A 140 9.06 -6.30 -11.65
C VAL A 140 7.59 -5.93 -11.68
N ARG A 141 6.83 -6.35 -10.67
CA ARG A 141 5.47 -5.90 -10.45
C ARG A 141 5.44 -5.08 -9.15
N LEU A 142 4.99 -3.85 -9.26
CA LEU A 142 4.85 -2.93 -8.14
C LEU A 142 3.39 -2.78 -7.76
N THR A 143 3.15 -2.68 -6.47
CA THR A 143 1.87 -2.20 -5.91
C THR A 143 2.18 -0.92 -5.18
N GLU A 144 1.70 0.20 -5.71
CA GLU A 144 1.91 1.50 -5.09
C GLU A 144 0.90 1.78 -3.98
N ARG A 145 1.27 2.68 -3.07
CA ARG A 145 0.41 3.17 -2.00
C ARG A 145 -0.68 4.06 -2.57
N VAL A 146 -1.90 3.90 -2.09
CA VAL A 146 -3.04 4.75 -2.48
C VAL A 146 -3.22 5.83 -1.43
N PRO A 147 -3.03 7.11 -1.77
CA PRO A 147 -3.26 8.22 -0.86
C PRO A 147 -4.67 8.22 -0.28
N LEU A 148 -4.79 8.51 1.01
CA LEU A 148 -6.06 8.56 1.73
C LEU A 148 -6.36 9.95 2.28
N ALA A 149 -5.39 10.59 2.94
CA ALA A 149 -5.56 11.86 3.62
C ALA A 149 -4.22 12.59 3.79
N LEU A 150 -4.29 13.87 4.09
CA LEU A 150 -3.17 14.64 4.60
C LEU A 150 -3.13 14.53 6.13
N TRP A 151 -2.01 14.15 6.69
CA TRP A 151 -1.82 14.06 8.13
C TRP A 151 -1.08 15.28 8.66
N GLN A 152 -1.71 16.01 9.55
CA GLN A 152 -1.08 17.16 10.24
C GLN A 152 -0.59 16.73 11.62
N ARG A 153 0.71 16.90 11.82
CA ARG A 153 1.38 16.66 13.09
C ARG A 153 2.35 17.80 13.39
N ARG A 154 2.18 18.46 14.54
CA ARG A 154 3.06 19.57 14.98
C ARG A 154 3.23 20.69 13.95
N GLY A 155 2.20 20.95 13.15
CA GLY A 155 2.24 21.96 12.10
C GLY A 155 2.75 21.47 10.75
N GLU A 156 3.33 20.27 10.65
CA GLU A 156 3.79 19.65 9.40
C GLU A 156 2.71 18.78 8.78
N LEU A 157 2.59 18.84 7.46
CA LEU A 157 1.70 17.99 6.67
C LEU A 157 2.49 16.86 6.01
N SER A 158 1.93 15.67 6.04
CA SER A 158 2.43 14.49 5.34
C SER A 158 1.27 13.78 4.64
N LEU A 159 1.51 13.19 3.48
CA LEU A 159 0.53 12.33 2.83
C LEU A 159 0.52 10.97 3.53
N ILE A 160 -0.66 10.41 3.77
CA ILE A 160 -0.81 9.05 4.32
C ILE A 160 -1.64 8.17 3.41
N ASP A 161 -1.32 6.88 3.41
CA ASP A 161 -2.08 5.86 2.71
C ASP A 161 -3.22 5.24 3.56
N ARG A 162 -3.91 4.25 2.99
CA ARG A 162 -5.01 3.53 3.67
C ARG A 162 -4.56 2.69 4.86
N ASP A 163 -3.29 2.35 4.94
CA ASP A 163 -2.72 1.60 6.07
C ASP A 163 -2.21 2.55 7.19
N GLY A 164 -2.33 3.87 6.97
CA GLY A 164 -1.84 4.91 7.87
C GLY A 164 -0.32 5.12 7.79
N VAL A 165 0.31 4.66 6.71
CA VAL A 165 1.75 4.85 6.47
C VAL A 165 1.98 6.18 5.78
N ALA A 166 2.92 6.97 6.30
CA ALA A 166 3.31 8.23 5.69
C ALA A 166 4.10 8.00 4.38
N ILE A 167 3.80 8.82 3.37
CA ILE A 167 4.49 8.84 2.07
C ILE A 167 5.35 10.10 2.01
N PRO A 168 6.63 10.03 2.42
CA PRO A 168 7.52 11.19 2.42
C PRO A 168 7.88 11.62 1.00
N GLY A 169 8.17 12.92 0.82
CA GLY A 169 8.60 13.47 -0.47
C GLY A 169 7.50 13.61 -1.52
N ALA A 170 6.23 13.35 -1.16
CA ALA A 170 5.10 13.59 -2.05
C ALA A 170 4.88 15.10 -2.27
N ASP A 171 4.53 15.49 -3.49
CA ASP A 171 4.08 16.85 -3.80
C ASP A 171 2.65 17.04 -3.24
N LEU A 172 2.56 17.60 -2.03
CA LEU A 172 1.29 17.75 -1.32
C LEU A 172 0.31 18.66 -2.04
N ALA A 173 0.76 19.57 -2.90
CA ALA A 173 -0.11 20.46 -3.66
C ALA A 173 -1.06 19.69 -4.59
N ARG A 174 -0.64 18.54 -5.09
CA ARG A 174 -1.45 17.64 -5.93
C ARG A 174 -2.58 16.95 -5.16
N PHE A 175 -2.49 16.92 -3.83
CA PHE A 175 -3.38 16.19 -2.94
C PHE A 175 -4.17 17.10 -2.00
N ASN A 176 -4.23 18.40 -2.29
CA ASN A 176 -4.92 19.42 -1.47
C ASN A 176 -6.44 19.20 -1.35
N ALA A 177 -7.03 18.41 -2.27
CA ALA A 177 -8.43 18.00 -2.21
C ALA A 177 -8.70 16.87 -1.20
N LEU A 178 -7.66 16.22 -0.67
CA LEU A 178 -7.84 15.19 0.35
C LEU A 178 -8.13 15.81 1.71
N PRO A 179 -8.96 15.18 2.54
CA PRO A 179 -9.24 15.64 3.88
C PRO A 179 -7.99 15.60 4.76
N VAL A 180 -7.93 16.52 5.73
CA VAL A 180 -6.83 16.59 6.70
C VAL A 180 -7.20 15.79 7.95
N VAL A 181 -6.33 14.89 8.40
CA VAL A 181 -6.44 14.24 9.71
C VAL A 181 -5.39 14.79 10.66
N VAL A 182 -5.78 15.07 11.91
CA VAL A 182 -4.93 15.71 12.90
C VAL A 182 -4.83 14.84 14.16
N GLY A 183 -3.64 14.72 14.70
CA GLY A 183 -3.36 14.00 15.95
C GLY A 183 -2.38 12.84 15.76
N ASP A 184 -1.71 12.44 16.85
CA ASP A 184 -0.64 11.43 16.78
C ASP A 184 -1.15 10.04 16.34
N GLY A 185 -2.27 9.57 16.86
CA GLY A 185 -2.91 8.30 16.50
C GLY A 185 -3.87 8.36 15.31
N ALA A 186 -3.97 9.52 14.62
CA ALA A 186 -4.92 9.70 13.52
C ALA A 186 -4.64 8.82 12.30
N PRO A 187 -3.40 8.63 11.82
CA PRO A 187 -3.12 7.85 10.61
C PRO A 187 -3.68 6.43 10.66
N GLN A 188 -3.46 5.71 11.76
CA GLN A 188 -3.84 4.30 11.92
C GLN A 188 -5.36 4.11 12.01
N ARG A 189 -6.11 5.18 12.28
CA ARG A 189 -7.56 5.18 12.42
C ARG A 189 -8.30 5.89 11.29
N ALA A 190 -7.57 6.56 10.40
CA ALA A 190 -8.14 7.34 9.31
C ALA A 190 -8.98 6.49 8.35
N ALA A 191 -8.49 5.32 7.94
CA ALA A 191 -9.22 4.44 7.02
C ALA A 191 -10.57 3.98 7.62
N ALA A 192 -10.59 3.60 8.90
CA ALA A 192 -11.81 3.21 9.59
C ALA A 192 -12.80 4.39 9.72
N LEU A 193 -12.28 5.60 10.00
CA LEU A 193 -13.10 6.80 10.03
C LEU A 193 -13.73 7.06 8.66
N PHE A 194 -12.96 7.12 7.59
CA PHE A 194 -13.50 7.41 6.26
C PHE A 194 -14.45 6.32 5.74
N ALA A 195 -14.22 5.06 6.10
CA ALA A 195 -15.18 3.99 5.82
C ALA A 195 -16.52 4.21 6.55
N LEU A 196 -16.46 4.67 7.80
CA LEU A 196 -17.65 5.06 8.56
C LEU A 196 -18.34 6.28 7.92
N LEU A 197 -17.59 7.33 7.58
CA LEU A 197 -18.17 8.53 6.96
C LEU A 197 -18.82 8.23 5.60
N ALA A 198 -18.29 7.27 4.86
CA ALA A 198 -18.83 6.87 3.56
C ALA A 198 -20.25 6.25 3.62
N THR A 199 -20.76 5.92 4.81
CA THR A 199 -22.17 5.49 4.98
C THR A 199 -23.16 6.59 4.64
N GLU A 200 -22.75 7.86 4.74
CA GLU A 200 -23.53 9.05 4.39
C GLU A 200 -22.74 9.90 3.37
N PRO A 201 -22.75 9.56 2.07
CA PRO A 201 -21.83 10.12 1.07
C PRO A 201 -21.98 11.64 0.88
N ASP A 202 -23.21 12.17 0.99
CA ASP A 202 -23.48 13.59 0.81
C ASP A 202 -22.87 14.44 1.93
N LEU A 203 -22.93 13.91 3.15
CA LEU A 203 -22.33 14.55 4.30
C LEU A 203 -20.81 14.36 4.34
N ALA A 204 -20.34 13.17 3.94
CA ALA A 204 -18.90 12.83 3.90
C ALA A 204 -18.12 13.76 2.97
N ARG A 205 -18.69 14.18 1.85
CA ARG A 205 -18.04 15.11 0.90
C ARG A 205 -17.79 16.52 1.49
N ARG A 206 -18.51 16.87 2.55
CA ARG A 206 -18.34 18.16 3.26
C ARG A 206 -17.22 18.12 4.30
N VAL A 207 -16.70 16.94 4.63
CA VAL A 207 -15.64 16.80 5.65
C VAL A 207 -14.29 17.22 5.08
N SER A 208 -13.78 18.35 5.53
CA SER A 208 -12.45 18.87 5.14
C SER A 208 -11.36 18.47 6.13
N ALA A 209 -11.70 18.30 7.42
CA ALA A 209 -10.73 17.87 8.41
C ALA A 209 -11.36 16.99 9.50
N ALA A 210 -10.54 16.11 10.09
CA ALA A 210 -10.90 15.28 11.22
C ALA A 210 -9.81 15.31 12.28
N VAL A 211 -10.14 15.76 13.49
CA VAL A 211 -9.21 15.86 14.61
C VAL A 211 -9.41 14.70 15.57
N ARG A 212 -8.36 13.93 15.81
CA ARG A 212 -8.35 12.83 16.79
C ARG A 212 -8.14 13.43 18.19
N VAL A 213 -9.15 13.36 19.03
CA VAL A 213 -9.13 13.96 20.38
C VAL A 213 -8.92 12.89 21.43
N GLY A 214 -7.84 13.00 22.21
CA GLY A 214 -7.50 12.08 23.30
C GLY A 214 -7.30 10.64 22.83
N ASP A 215 -6.94 10.46 21.56
CA ASP A 215 -6.74 9.18 20.88
C ASP A 215 -7.96 8.22 20.91
N ARG A 216 -9.15 8.73 21.09
CA ARG A 216 -10.38 7.93 21.23
C ARG A 216 -11.57 8.41 20.39
N ARG A 217 -11.80 9.71 20.24
CA ARG A 217 -12.94 10.26 19.51
C ARG A 217 -12.51 11.19 18.38
N TRP A 218 -13.45 11.54 17.50
CA TRP A 218 -13.20 12.44 16.40
C TRP A 218 -14.06 13.69 16.46
N ASN A 219 -13.44 14.84 16.21
CA ASN A 219 -14.13 16.06 15.84
C ASN A 219 -13.95 16.26 14.34
N LEU A 220 -15.04 16.47 13.63
CA LEU A 220 -15.05 16.65 12.18
C LEU A 220 -15.28 18.13 11.87
N ARG A 221 -14.57 18.66 10.89
CA ARG A 221 -14.86 19.94 10.27
C ARG A 221 -15.58 19.72 8.96
N LEU A 222 -16.78 20.29 8.85
CA LEU A 222 -17.60 20.24 7.64
C LEU A 222 -17.61 21.62 6.98
N GLU A 223 -17.41 21.64 5.67
CA GLU A 223 -17.55 22.83 4.84
C GLU A 223 -18.94 22.84 4.20
N LEU A 224 -19.67 23.94 4.42
CA LEU A 224 -21.07 24.07 3.98
C LEU A 224 -21.23 24.99 2.76
N GLY A 225 -20.11 25.39 2.15
CA GLY A 225 -20.07 26.37 1.06
C GLY A 225 -19.82 27.80 1.55
N GLY A 226 -19.20 28.61 0.71
CA GLY A 226 -18.65 29.90 1.11
C GLY A 226 -17.55 29.71 2.15
N GLU A 227 -17.52 30.56 3.17
CA GLU A 227 -16.59 30.46 4.31
C GLU A 227 -17.21 29.77 5.53
N ARG A 228 -18.41 29.18 5.37
CA ARG A 228 -19.12 28.54 6.49
C ARG A 228 -18.54 27.16 6.80
N THR A 229 -18.13 26.99 8.05
CA THR A 229 -17.68 25.71 8.58
C THR A 229 -18.42 25.35 9.86
N VAL A 230 -18.71 24.07 10.04
CA VAL A 230 -19.35 23.52 11.24
C VAL A 230 -18.48 22.42 11.81
N GLU A 231 -18.29 22.42 13.14
CA GLU A 231 -17.62 21.34 13.84
C GLU A 231 -18.65 20.30 14.32
N ALA A 232 -18.49 19.03 13.93
CA ALA A 232 -19.29 17.93 14.45
C ALA A 232 -18.46 17.10 15.43
N LEU A 233 -18.89 17.02 16.70
CA LEU A 233 -18.21 16.27 17.73
C LEU A 233 -18.82 14.89 17.86
N LEU A 234 -18.11 13.87 17.37
CA LEU A 234 -18.56 12.48 17.43
C LEU A 234 -18.30 11.86 18.80
N PRO A 235 -19.19 10.96 19.28
CA PRO A 235 -18.96 10.19 20.49
C PRO A 235 -17.83 9.16 20.28
N GLU A 236 -17.28 8.67 21.37
CA GLU A 236 -16.35 7.54 21.35
C GLU A 236 -17.07 6.23 21.02
N GLU A 237 -18.24 6.03 21.64
CA GLU A 237 -19.09 4.87 21.42
C GLU A 237 -20.10 5.14 20.30
N ASN A 238 -20.24 4.16 19.38
CA ASN A 238 -21.19 4.23 18.26
C ASN A 238 -21.13 5.51 17.39
N PRO A 239 -19.94 5.96 16.96
CA PRO A 239 -19.82 7.16 16.12
C PRO A 239 -20.60 7.05 14.80
N GLY A 240 -20.81 5.83 14.29
CA GLY A 240 -21.61 5.59 13.08
C GLY A 240 -23.07 5.98 13.26
N ALA A 241 -23.71 5.55 14.36
CA ALA A 241 -25.10 5.92 14.65
C ALA A 241 -25.25 7.44 14.82
N ALA A 242 -24.26 8.10 15.47
CA ALA A 242 -24.26 9.54 15.59
C ALA A 242 -24.10 10.26 14.23
N TRP A 243 -23.30 9.70 13.34
CA TRP A 243 -23.09 10.20 11.99
C TRP A 243 -24.36 10.12 11.14
N THR A 244 -25.02 8.94 11.12
CA THR A 244 -26.30 8.77 10.44
C THR A 244 -27.37 9.70 11.01
N ARG A 245 -27.46 9.81 12.34
CA ARG A 245 -28.41 10.75 12.99
C ARG A 245 -28.15 12.19 12.56
N LEU A 246 -26.92 12.62 12.41
CA LEU A 246 -26.59 13.96 11.93
C LEU A 246 -27.10 14.16 10.49
N ALA A 247 -26.89 13.17 9.63
CA ALA A 247 -27.34 13.21 8.24
C ALA A 247 -28.88 13.23 8.15
N ASP A 248 -29.58 12.46 8.98
CA ASP A 248 -31.05 12.48 9.05
C ASP A 248 -31.58 13.85 9.48
N LEU A 249 -30.97 14.43 10.51
CA LEU A 249 -31.35 15.77 10.98
C LEU A 249 -31.11 16.86 9.93
N ASP A 250 -30.04 16.74 9.15
CA ASP A 250 -29.82 17.68 8.04
C ASP A 250 -30.86 17.51 6.93
N ARG A 251 -31.18 16.27 6.56
CA ARG A 251 -32.20 15.96 5.52
C ARG A 251 -33.60 16.38 5.92
N GLU A 252 -33.99 16.15 7.18
CA GLU A 252 -35.37 16.38 7.65
C GLU A 252 -35.61 17.81 8.15
N GLN A 253 -34.62 18.41 8.77
CA GLN A 253 -34.75 19.67 9.50
C GLN A 253 -33.88 20.81 8.96
N HIS A 254 -33.16 20.56 7.86
CA HIS A 254 -32.25 21.52 7.24
C HIS A 254 -31.30 22.15 8.26
N LEU A 255 -30.66 21.27 9.05
CA LEU A 255 -29.83 21.67 10.18
C LEU A 255 -28.70 22.62 9.78
N PHE A 256 -28.05 22.34 8.65
CA PHE A 256 -26.94 23.16 8.16
C PHE A 256 -27.36 24.44 7.42
N ASP A 257 -28.63 24.66 7.18
CA ASP A 257 -29.13 25.94 6.67
C ASP A 257 -29.17 27.03 7.78
N ARG A 258 -29.10 26.58 9.03
CA ARG A 258 -29.09 27.47 10.21
C ARG A 258 -27.70 28.03 10.44
N ASP A 259 -27.63 29.18 11.16
CA ASP A 259 -26.36 29.81 11.53
C ASP A 259 -25.71 29.12 12.75
N ILE A 260 -25.15 27.92 12.51
CA ILE A 260 -24.52 27.09 13.53
C ILE A 260 -23.02 26.99 13.33
N THR A 261 -22.28 26.84 14.41
CA THR A 261 -20.80 26.70 14.42
C THR A 261 -20.35 25.33 14.89
N ALA A 262 -21.16 24.64 15.70
CA ALA A 262 -20.84 23.28 16.15
C ALA A 262 -22.10 22.47 16.45
N VAL A 263 -21.98 21.16 16.26
CA VAL A 263 -22.98 20.15 16.61
C VAL A 263 -22.33 19.10 17.49
N ASP A 264 -22.77 18.99 18.73
CA ASP A 264 -22.26 18.01 19.68
C ASP A 264 -23.16 16.77 19.71
N LEU A 265 -22.64 15.66 19.20
CA LEU A 265 -23.32 14.37 19.07
C LEU A 265 -22.92 13.39 20.19
N ARG A 266 -22.11 13.81 21.15
CA ARG A 266 -21.58 12.94 22.22
C ARG A 266 -22.64 12.45 23.20
N PHE A 267 -23.80 13.10 23.22
CA PHE A 267 -24.92 12.72 24.09
C PHE A 267 -25.91 11.87 23.30
N PRO A 268 -26.25 10.65 23.76
CA PRO A 268 -27.15 9.76 23.03
C PRO A 268 -28.62 10.26 23.02
N ASP A 269 -29.03 10.99 24.05
CA ASP A 269 -30.39 11.43 24.32
C ASP A 269 -30.71 12.83 23.75
N ARG A 270 -29.70 13.63 23.44
CA ARG A 270 -29.87 15.02 22.99
C ARG A 270 -28.80 15.44 21.98
N LEU A 271 -29.14 16.45 21.23
CA LEU A 271 -28.22 17.17 20.35
C LEU A 271 -27.98 18.55 20.93
N VAL A 272 -26.71 18.97 21.05
CA VAL A 272 -26.35 20.31 21.47
C VAL A 272 -25.80 21.06 20.28
N VAL A 273 -26.43 22.16 19.92
CA VAL A 273 -26.02 23.00 18.79
C VAL A 273 -25.48 24.32 19.32
N ARG A 274 -24.31 24.70 18.82
CA ARG A 274 -23.75 26.04 19.08
C ARG A 274 -24.05 26.93 17.90
N VAL A 275 -24.63 28.08 18.16
CA VAL A 275 -24.91 29.14 17.16
C VAL A 275 -23.86 30.25 17.25
N HIS A 276 -23.72 31.06 16.21
CA HIS A 276 -22.97 32.31 16.32
C HIS A 276 -23.57 33.16 17.40
N ALA A 277 -22.72 33.69 18.31
CA ALA A 277 -23.18 34.69 19.26
C ALA A 277 -23.56 35.96 18.49
N ALA A 278 -24.80 36.37 18.61
CA ALA A 278 -25.16 37.71 18.11
C ALA A 278 -24.24 38.77 18.75
N PRO A 279 -23.76 39.75 18.00
CA PRO A 279 -23.03 40.85 18.60
C PRO A 279 -23.85 41.44 19.76
N PRO A 280 -23.22 41.77 20.91
CA PRO A 280 -23.95 42.38 22.00
C PRO A 280 -24.69 43.61 21.49
N ALA A 281 -26.00 43.65 21.75
CA ALA A 281 -26.81 44.81 21.39
C ALA A 281 -26.13 46.09 21.93
N PRO A 282 -26.06 47.17 21.16
CA PRO A 282 -25.45 48.41 21.62
C PRO A 282 -26.15 48.83 22.92
N ALA A 283 -25.33 49.01 23.96
CA ALA A 283 -25.83 49.45 25.25
C ALA A 283 -26.66 50.72 25.05
N HIS A 284 -27.95 50.65 25.38
CA HIS A 284 -28.76 51.85 25.38
C HIS A 284 -28.14 52.83 26.35
N PRO A 285 -27.83 54.10 25.94
CA PRO A 285 -27.34 55.07 26.86
C PRO A 285 -28.45 55.34 27.87
N ASP A 286 -28.15 55.12 29.17
CA ASP A 286 -29.01 55.45 30.30
C ASP A 286 -29.36 56.94 30.25
N LYS A 287 -30.61 57.21 29.91
CA LYS A 287 -31.20 58.50 30.10
C LYS A 287 -31.48 58.69 31.58
N HIS A 288 -30.44 58.85 32.37
CA HIS A 288 -30.64 59.43 33.72
C HIS A 288 -30.72 60.94 33.62
N GLY A 289 -31.95 61.35 33.93
CA GLY A 289 -32.43 62.67 33.88
C GLY A 289 -31.63 63.71 34.69
N LYS A 290 -31.49 64.83 34.07
CA LYS A 290 -31.32 66.08 34.78
C LYS A 290 -32.48 66.28 35.76
N LYS A 291 -32.24 66.26 37.06
CA LYS A 291 -33.04 66.99 38.02
C LYS A 291 -32.34 68.32 38.29
N SER A 292 -32.94 69.35 37.77
CA SER A 292 -32.72 70.74 38.15
C SER A 292 -33.24 70.99 39.56
N THR A 293 -32.46 71.66 40.37
CA THR A 293 -32.91 72.71 41.31
C THR A 293 -31.81 73.73 41.38
#